data_fb661d47258f78faa03cc9cfa781211f
#
_entry.id   fb661d47258f78faa03cc9cfa781211f
#
_cell.length_a   1.000
_cell.length_b   1.000
_cell.length_c   1.000
_cell.angle_alpha   90.00
_cell.angle_beta   90.00
_cell.angle_gamma   90.00
#
_symmetry.space_group_name_H-M   'P 1'
#
loop_
_entity.id
_entity.type
_entity.pdbx_description
1 polymer ?
#
loop_
_entity_poly.entity_id
_entity_poly.type
_entity_poly.pdbx_seq_one_letter_code
_entity_poly.pdbx_strand_id
1 'polypeptide(L)'
;MNNLLVFLLSKSLIAFGIVLAVAYSAACVFLFVAQGKFIFFPARAIETTPDDFQLKYQDVWLPISTKTGAVESVHGWWIPASKNPPSPPEAMGGARKGESFLATPQSDKRAVAAVPPLNKGGLGKVVLYLHGNASNVGSNVEHAYRFHGLGLSVFVMDYRGYGKSQGDFPSESQVYEDAQLAWDYLVKQRGINPNQIYIYGHSLGGAIAIDLAVRHPEAAGVIVEGSFTSTRAMVNFQKGLFWMFPIDFLLTQRFDSLSKVDRLQMPVLFIHGAADNVVPVEMTKKLFDAAPEPKQLYIVPDGGHTNVAHIGGAEYLQILSQFLGSSQ
;
A
#
# COMPACT_ATOMS: atom_id res chain seq x y z
N MET A 1 -12.12 49.75 44.88
CA MET A 1 -11.46 49.58 43.53
C MET A 1 -11.06 48.14 43.25
N ASN A 2 -10.58 47.37 44.21
CA ASN A 2 -10.11 45.97 43.95
C ASN A 2 -11.20 44.98 43.53
N ASN A 3 -12.42 45.03 44.08
CA ASN A 3 -13.46 44.04 43.78
C ASN A 3 -14.02 44.13 42.37
N LEU A 4 -14.11 45.31 41.76
CA LEU A 4 -14.57 45.48 40.39
C LEU A 4 -13.51 44.96 39.39
N LEU A 5 -12.23 45.21 39.65
CA LEU A 5 -11.12 44.72 38.82
C LEU A 5 -11.07 43.20 38.84
N VAL A 6 -11.17 42.57 40.01
CA VAL A 6 -11.21 41.12 40.19
C VAL A 6 -12.41 40.51 39.44
N PHE A 7 -13.60 41.14 39.53
CA PHE A 7 -14.79 40.70 38.83
C PHE A 7 -14.65 40.79 37.29
N LEU A 8 -14.08 41.88 36.78
CA LEU A 8 -13.82 42.03 35.33
C LEU A 8 -12.79 41.05 34.84
N LEU A 9 -11.68 40.83 35.58
CA LEU A 9 -10.67 39.84 35.26
C LEU A 9 -11.23 38.43 35.26
N SER A 10 -12.07 38.04 36.22
CA SER A 10 -12.69 36.72 36.27
C SER A 10 -13.62 36.48 35.08
N LYS A 11 -14.42 37.46 34.67
CA LYS A 11 -15.27 37.37 33.46
C LYS A 11 -14.42 37.23 32.18
N SER A 12 -13.34 38.01 32.09
CA SER A 12 -12.44 37.92 30.93
C SER A 12 -11.75 36.56 30.83
N LEU A 13 -11.31 35.98 31.96
CA LEU A 13 -10.73 34.63 32.02
C LEU A 13 -11.75 33.55 31.64
N ILE A 14 -13.01 33.67 32.13
CA ILE A 14 -14.08 32.75 31.75
C ILE A 14 -14.38 32.86 30.26
N ALA A 15 -14.52 34.08 29.74
CA ALA A 15 -14.75 34.28 28.30
C ALA A 15 -13.61 33.72 27.45
N PHE A 16 -12.37 33.94 27.85
CA PHE A 16 -11.19 33.36 27.18
C PHE A 16 -11.21 31.84 27.25
N GLY A 17 -11.51 31.24 28.38
CA GLY A 17 -11.65 29.80 28.56
C GLY A 17 -12.73 29.20 27.64
N ILE A 18 -13.88 29.87 27.50
CA ILE A 18 -14.95 29.45 26.57
C ILE A 18 -14.46 29.50 25.12
N VAL A 19 -13.77 30.55 24.71
CA VAL A 19 -13.22 30.67 23.35
C VAL A 19 -12.23 29.54 23.07
N LEU A 20 -11.34 29.24 24.00
CA LEU A 20 -10.40 28.13 23.86
C LEU A 20 -11.11 26.75 23.74
N ALA A 21 -12.15 26.53 24.58
CA ALA A 21 -12.92 25.31 24.55
C ALA A 21 -13.68 25.14 23.21
N VAL A 22 -14.27 26.22 22.70
CA VAL A 22 -14.93 26.21 21.38
C VAL A 22 -13.92 25.94 20.26
N ALA A 23 -12.76 26.62 20.27
CA ALA A 23 -11.72 26.43 19.29
C ALA A 23 -11.16 24.96 19.28
N TYR A 24 -10.94 24.42 20.49
CA TYR A 24 -10.50 23.02 20.63
C TYR A 24 -11.55 22.04 20.12
N SER A 25 -12.82 22.24 20.47
CA SER A 25 -13.92 21.40 19.99
C SER A 25 -14.06 21.48 18.47
N ALA A 26 -13.95 22.67 17.89
CA ALA A 26 -13.95 22.85 16.44
C ALA A 26 -12.79 22.13 15.77
N ALA A 27 -11.59 22.18 16.36
CA ALA A 27 -10.42 21.42 15.88
C ALA A 27 -10.65 19.89 15.94
N CYS A 28 -11.25 19.38 17.03
CA CYS A 28 -11.61 17.96 17.13
C CYS A 28 -12.60 17.55 16.04
N VAL A 29 -13.66 18.35 15.82
CA VAL A 29 -14.65 18.11 14.75
C VAL A 29 -13.98 18.14 13.38
N PHE A 30 -13.11 19.12 13.14
CA PHE A 30 -12.36 19.22 11.89
C PHE A 30 -11.50 17.99 11.66
N LEU A 31 -10.72 17.54 12.63
CA LEU A 31 -9.91 16.34 12.54
C LEU A 31 -10.76 15.09 12.28
N PHE A 32 -11.89 14.97 12.95
CA PHE A 32 -12.82 13.86 12.77
C PHE A 32 -13.40 13.81 11.34
N VAL A 33 -13.83 14.95 10.82
CA VAL A 33 -14.47 15.02 9.49
C VAL A 33 -13.44 14.96 8.36
N ALA A 34 -12.30 15.64 8.53
CA ALA A 34 -11.31 15.81 7.49
C ALA A 34 -10.21 14.73 7.48
N GLN A 35 -10.25 13.72 8.39
CA GLN A 35 -9.17 12.73 8.53
C GLN A 35 -8.83 12.01 7.22
N GLY A 36 -9.81 11.76 6.34
CA GLY A 36 -9.56 11.18 5.02
C GLY A 36 -8.56 11.98 4.19
N LYS A 37 -8.60 13.33 4.29
CA LYS A 37 -7.67 14.22 3.56
C LYS A 37 -6.24 14.20 4.14
N PHE A 38 -6.07 13.73 5.36
CA PHE A 38 -4.74 13.55 5.97
C PHE A 38 -4.17 12.15 5.78
N ILE A 39 -5.03 11.18 5.45
CA ILE A 39 -4.65 9.78 5.26
C ILE A 39 -4.50 9.46 3.78
N PHE A 40 -5.41 9.93 2.92
CA PHE A 40 -5.39 9.64 1.50
C PHE A 40 -4.88 10.83 0.69
N PHE A 41 -3.95 10.56 -0.22
CA PHE A 41 -3.38 11.54 -1.14
C PHE A 41 -3.53 11.04 -2.58
N PRO A 42 -4.73 11.05 -3.14
CA PRO A 42 -4.99 10.42 -4.43
C PRO A 42 -4.24 11.11 -5.57
N ALA A 43 -3.29 10.40 -6.17
CA ALA A 43 -2.61 10.81 -7.40
C ALA A 43 -3.51 10.50 -8.60
N ARG A 44 -3.96 11.54 -9.31
CA ARG A 44 -4.86 11.41 -10.47
C ARG A 44 -4.11 11.25 -11.80
N ALA A 45 -2.98 11.95 -11.96
CA ALA A 45 -2.22 11.91 -13.19
C ALA A 45 -1.51 10.56 -13.36
N ILE A 46 -1.74 9.88 -14.48
CA ILE A 46 -1.04 8.67 -14.87
C ILE A 46 0.05 9.10 -15.86
N GLU A 47 1.30 9.08 -15.41
CA GLU A 47 2.44 9.53 -16.20
C GLU A 47 3.11 8.39 -16.98
N THR A 48 2.96 7.15 -16.50
CA THR A 48 3.59 5.95 -17.07
C THR A 48 2.54 4.89 -17.31
N THR A 49 2.65 4.19 -18.41
CA THR A 49 1.74 3.12 -18.80
C THR A 49 2.51 1.81 -19.03
N PRO A 50 1.86 0.66 -19.08
CA PRO A 50 2.52 -0.60 -19.41
C PRO A 50 3.19 -0.60 -20.80
N ASP A 51 2.73 0.25 -21.75
CA ASP A 51 3.36 0.40 -23.07
C ASP A 51 4.81 0.92 -22.98
N ASP A 52 5.10 1.77 -21.99
CA ASP A 52 6.46 2.30 -21.75
C ASP A 52 7.44 1.19 -21.35
N PHE A 53 6.91 0.05 -20.90
CA PHE A 53 7.65 -1.18 -20.57
C PHE A 53 7.42 -2.30 -21.59
N GLN A 54 6.83 -2.00 -22.74
CA GLN A 54 6.49 -2.96 -23.79
C GLN A 54 5.62 -4.14 -23.28
N LEU A 55 4.81 -3.90 -22.26
CA LEU A 55 3.90 -4.88 -21.70
C LEU A 55 2.54 -4.79 -22.43
N LYS A 56 2.03 -5.94 -22.85
CA LYS A 56 0.63 -6.03 -23.28
C LYS A 56 -0.30 -5.92 -22.09
N TYR A 57 -1.33 -5.11 -22.19
CA TYR A 57 -2.30 -4.93 -21.12
C TYR A 57 -3.70 -4.64 -21.64
N GLN A 58 -4.67 -4.69 -20.76
CA GLN A 58 -6.06 -4.33 -21.00
C GLN A 58 -6.51 -3.36 -19.91
N ASP A 59 -7.12 -2.23 -20.30
CA ASP A 59 -7.87 -1.41 -19.34
C ASP A 59 -9.08 -2.20 -18.84
N VAL A 60 -9.26 -2.21 -17.53
CA VAL A 60 -10.37 -2.86 -16.84
C VAL A 60 -11.15 -1.80 -16.09
N TRP A 61 -12.46 -1.80 -16.26
CA TRP A 61 -13.37 -0.90 -15.56
C TRP A 61 -14.38 -1.72 -14.80
N LEU A 62 -14.37 -1.59 -13.48
CA LEU A 62 -15.21 -2.38 -12.58
C LEU A 62 -16.27 -1.47 -11.97
N PRO A 63 -17.58 -1.69 -12.27
CA PRO A 63 -18.65 -0.90 -11.69
C PRO A 63 -18.82 -1.23 -10.20
N ILE A 64 -19.01 -0.21 -9.40
CA ILE A 64 -19.31 -0.32 -7.97
C ILE A 64 -20.47 0.61 -7.60
N SER A 65 -21.46 0.07 -6.91
CA SER A 65 -22.58 0.86 -6.41
C SER A 65 -22.19 1.67 -5.18
N THR A 66 -22.49 2.96 -5.19
CA THR A 66 -22.29 3.81 -4.01
C THR A 66 -23.46 3.64 -3.04
N LYS A 67 -23.28 4.12 -1.80
CA LYS A 67 -24.37 4.15 -0.79
C LYS A 67 -25.57 5.01 -1.20
N THR A 68 -25.39 5.93 -2.15
CA THR A 68 -26.45 6.78 -2.69
C THR A 68 -27.17 6.16 -3.87
N GLY A 69 -26.77 4.94 -4.30
CA GLY A 69 -27.33 4.25 -5.46
C GLY A 69 -26.72 4.67 -6.81
N ALA A 70 -25.79 5.63 -6.83
CA ALA A 70 -25.02 5.92 -8.03
C ALA A 70 -24.03 4.78 -8.31
N VAL A 71 -23.62 4.61 -9.56
CA VAL A 71 -22.60 3.65 -9.97
C VAL A 71 -21.34 4.42 -10.32
N GLU A 72 -20.26 4.12 -9.61
CA GLU A 72 -18.89 4.57 -9.91
C GLU A 72 -18.13 3.45 -10.62
N SER A 73 -17.01 3.78 -11.27
CA SER A 73 -16.15 2.80 -11.93
C SER A 73 -14.75 2.88 -11.36
N VAL A 74 -14.23 1.73 -10.96
CA VAL A 74 -12.84 1.53 -10.54
C VAL A 74 -12.04 1.08 -11.76
N HIS A 75 -10.90 1.74 -11.99
CA HIS A 75 -10.01 1.46 -13.11
C HIS A 75 -8.84 0.57 -12.66
N GLY A 76 -8.36 -0.26 -13.56
CA GLY A 76 -7.15 -1.05 -13.37
C GLY A 76 -6.59 -1.56 -14.68
N TRP A 77 -5.41 -2.17 -14.62
CA TRP A 77 -4.76 -2.82 -15.74
C TRP A 77 -4.60 -4.31 -15.49
N TRP A 78 -5.10 -5.10 -16.44
CA TRP A 78 -4.79 -6.51 -16.54
C TRP A 78 -3.61 -6.72 -17.48
N ILE A 79 -2.48 -7.22 -16.95
CA ILE A 79 -1.24 -7.52 -17.66
C ILE A 79 -1.10 -9.04 -17.68
N PRO A 80 -1.39 -9.72 -18.82
CA PRO A 80 -1.32 -11.17 -18.90
C PRO A 80 0.13 -11.66 -18.87
N ALA A 81 0.38 -12.80 -18.25
CA ALA A 81 1.68 -13.47 -18.30
C ALA A 81 2.11 -13.74 -19.75
N SER A 82 3.40 -13.63 -20.01
CA SER A 82 4.00 -13.97 -21.30
C SER A 82 4.58 -15.38 -21.26
N LYS A 83 4.50 -16.13 -22.38
CA LYS A 83 5.21 -17.41 -22.53
C LYS A 83 6.74 -17.23 -22.54
N ASN A 84 7.18 -16.06 -22.98
CA ASN A 84 8.59 -15.64 -22.98
C ASN A 84 8.64 -14.27 -22.27
N PRO A 85 8.61 -14.23 -20.92
CA PRO A 85 8.71 -12.98 -20.22
C PRO A 85 10.06 -12.33 -20.54
N PRO A 86 10.12 -11.00 -20.71
CA PRO A 86 11.38 -10.29 -20.79
C PRO A 86 12.20 -10.62 -19.53
N SER A 87 13.52 -10.72 -19.68
CA SER A 87 14.38 -10.85 -18.49
C SER A 87 14.06 -9.71 -17.52
N PRO A 88 13.97 -10.00 -16.21
CA PRO A 88 13.79 -8.94 -15.22
C PRO A 88 14.84 -7.86 -15.47
N PRO A 89 14.50 -6.56 -15.38
CA PRO A 89 15.46 -5.50 -15.66
C PRO A 89 16.65 -5.66 -14.72
N GLU A 90 17.83 -5.82 -15.29
CA GLU A 90 19.07 -5.43 -14.62
C GLU A 90 18.84 -3.97 -14.23
N ALA A 91 19.04 -3.65 -12.94
CA ALA A 91 18.74 -2.35 -12.32
C ALA A 91 18.71 -1.21 -13.35
N MET A 92 17.52 -0.86 -13.85
CA MET A 92 17.38 0.31 -14.70
C MET A 92 17.55 1.52 -13.80
N GLY A 93 18.78 2.06 -13.75
CA GLY A 93 19.06 3.40 -13.28
C GLY A 93 18.44 4.42 -14.22
N GLY A 94 17.13 4.44 -14.30
CA GLY A 94 16.36 5.43 -15.03
C GLY A 94 16.13 6.64 -14.15
N ALA A 95 17.11 7.56 -14.12
CA ALA A 95 16.90 8.90 -13.58
C ALA A 95 15.71 9.54 -14.31
N ARG A 96 14.62 9.84 -13.59
CA ARG A 96 13.57 10.75 -14.06
C ARG A 96 14.26 12.07 -14.41
N LYS A 97 14.04 12.58 -15.63
CA LYS A 97 14.44 13.93 -16.00
C LYS A 97 13.76 14.93 -15.05
N GLY A 98 14.49 15.42 -14.05
CA GLY A 98 13.99 16.48 -13.17
C GLY A 98 14.53 16.51 -11.75
N GLU A 99 15.19 15.47 -11.25
CA GLU A 99 15.79 15.53 -9.91
C GLU A 99 17.31 15.37 -9.97
N SER A 100 18.03 16.43 -9.56
CA SER A 100 19.48 16.40 -9.40
C SER A 100 19.83 15.58 -8.16
N PHE A 101 20.23 14.33 -8.32
CA PHE A 101 20.84 13.54 -7.28
C PHE A 101 22.37 13.74 -7.29
N LEU A 102 22.89 14.12 -6.13
CA LEU A 102 24.32 14.25 -5.85
C LEU A 102 25.02 12.90 -6.00
N ALA A 103 26.23 12.97 -6.50
CA ALA A 103 27.13 11.90 -6.94
C ALA A 103 27.10 10.57 -6.14
N THR A 104 26.95 9.50 -6.91
CA THR A 104 27.09 8.09 -6.51
C THR A 104 28.53 7.70 -6.22
N PRO A 105 28.81 6.87 -5.22
CA PRO A 105 30.04 6.09 -5.12
C PRO A 105 30.04 4.97 -6.18
N GLN A 106 31.17 4.76 -6.84
CA GLN A 106 31.39 3.67 -7.81
C GLN A 106 31.02 2.31 -7.22
N SER A 107 30.00 1.66 -7.80
CA SER A 107 29.61 0.31 -7.43
C SER A 107 30.54 -0.72 -8.10
N ASP A 108 31.07 -1.60 -7.30
CA ASP A 108 31.83 -2.80 -7.62
C ASP A 108 31.00 -3.69 -8.59
N LYS A 109 31.58 -4.02 -9.72
CA LYS A 109 30.97 -4.90 -10.74
C LYS A 109 31.00 -6.34 -10.28
N ARG A 110 30.10 -6.74 -9.38
CA ARG A 110 29.81 -8.17 -9.17
C ARG A 110 28.81 -8.62 -10.24
N ALA A 111 29.20 -9.59 -11.02
CA ALA A 111 28.33 -10.22 -12.01
C ALA A 111 27.04 -10.71 -11.33
N VAL A 112 25.92 -10.10 -11.67
CA VAL A 112 24.60 -10.51 -11.20
C VAL A 112 24.30 -11.84 -11.89
N ALA A 113 24.22 -12.92 -11.10
CA ALA A 113 23.77 -14.22 -11.61
C ALA A 113 22.34 -14.04 -12.15
N ALA A 114 22.11 -14.50 -13.37
CA ALA A 114 20.78 -14.50 -13.98
C ALA A 114 19.80 -15.23 -13.06
N VAL A 115 18.73 -14.54 -12.63
CA VAL A 115 17.66 -15.18 -11.85
C VAL A 115 17.01 -16.22 -12.76
N PRO A 116 16.98 -17.51 -12.37
CA PRO A 116 16.35 -18.53 -13.20
C PRO A 116 14.86 -18.20 -13.36
N PRO A 117 14.29 -18.31 -14.57
CA PRO A 117 12.85 -18.18 -14.74
C PRO A 117 12.15 -19.22 -13.87
N LEU A 118 11.03 -18.81 -13.23
CA LEU A 118 10.18 -19.75 -12.52
C LEU A 118 9.93 -20.96 -13.42
N ASN A 119 10.21 -22.16 -12.93
CA ASN A 119 9.89 -23.41 -13.62
C ASN A 119 8.44 -23.34 -14.13
N LYS A 120 8.13 -24.05 -15.22
CA LYS A 120 6.88 -24.04 -16.01
C LYS A 120 5.54 -23.95 -15.23
N GLY A 121 5.55 -23.95 -13.89
CA GLY A 121 4.40 -23.77 -13.00
C GLY A 121 3.90 -22.33 -12.83
N GLY A 122 4.59 -21.30 -13.33
CA GLY A 122 4.15 -19.90 -13.21
C GLY A 122 3.03 -19.50 -14.17
N LEU A 123 2.79 -20.28 -15.21
CA LEU A 123 1.69 -20.05 -16.16
C LEU A 123 0.36 -20.36 -15.44
N GLY A 124 -0.35 -19.30 -15.07
CA GLY A 124 -1.63 -19.37 -14.36
C GLY A 124 -1.65 -18.64 -13.02
N LYS A 125 -0.49 -18.31 -12.42
CA LYS A 125 -0.42 -17.53 -11.20
C LYS A 125 -0.64 -16.04 -11.49
N VAL A 126 -1.33 -15.38 -10.56
CA VAL A 126 -1.73 -13.97 -10.68
C VAL A 126 -1.30 -13.21 -9.44
N VAL A 127 -0.81 -11.99 -9.62
CA VAL A 127 -0.66 -11.01 -8.54
C VAL A 127 -1.79 -9.99 -8.62
N LEU A 128 -2.58 -9.90 -7.55
CA LEU A 128 -3.43 -8.75 -7.29
C LEU A 128 -2.59 -7.70 -6.58
N TYR A 129 -2.29 -6.60 -7.27
CA TYR A 129 -1.42 -5.55 -6.78
C TYR A 129 -2.23 -4.39 -6.19
N LEU A 130 -2.04 -4.13 -4.90
CA LEU A 130 -2.67 -3.07 -4.14
C LEU A 130 -1.62 -1.99 -3.81
N HIS A 131 -1.74 -0.84 -4.46
CA HIS A 131 -0.74 0.22 -4.38
C HIS A 131 -0.78 1.01 -3.06
N GLY A 132 0.30 1.72 -2.78
CA GLY A 132 0.43 2.60 -1.64
C GLY A 132 -0.31 3.92 -1.79
N ASN A 133 -0.26 4.73 -0.73
CA ASN A 133 -0.78 6.09 -0.74
C ASN A 133 0.04 7.00 -1.67
N ALA A 134 -0.54 8.14 -2.10
CA ALA A 134 0.09 9.10 -3.02
C ALA A 134 0.61 8.49 -4.34
N SER A 135 0.00 7.38 -4.79
CA SER A 135 0.40 6.58 -5.92
C SER A 135 -0.83 6.31 -6.82
N ASN A 136 -0.63 5.67 -7.96
CA ASN A 136 -1.67 5.13 -8.83
C ASN A 136 -1.09 3.96 -9.65
N VAL A 137 -1.91 3.35 -10.51
CA VAL A 137 -1.45 2.25 -11.36
C VAL A 137 -0.21 2.61 -12.18
N GLY A 138 -0.11 3.86 -12.68
CA GLY A 138 1.05 4.32 -13.47
C GLY A 138 2.35 4.38 -12.68
N SER A 139 2.30 4.83 -11.44
CA SER A 139 3.48 4.85 -10.55
C SER A 139 4.00 3.46 -10.20
N ASN A 140 3.19 2.41 -10.44
CA ASN A 140 3.48 1.03 -10.04
C ASN A 140 3.76 0.09 -11.24
N VAL A 141 3.85 0.62 -12.46
CA VAL A 141 4.14 -0.19 -13.67
C VAL A 141 5.43 -0.97 -13.54
N GLU A 142 6.48 -0.37 -12.95
CA GLU A 142 7.76 -1.04 -12.75
C GLU A 142 7.65 -2.26 -11.83
N HIS A 143 6.84 -2.19 -10.78
CA HIS A 143 6.55 -3.35 -9.92
C HIS A 143 5.76 -4.42 -10.69
N ALA A 144 4.75 -4.02 -11.47
CA ALA A 144 4.01 -4.93 -12.32
C ALA A 144 4.93 -5.62 -13.36
N TYR A 145 5.89 -4.88 -13.93
CA TYR A 145 6.90 -5.41 -14.85
C TYR A 145 7.78 -6.48 -14.18
N ARG A 146 8.20 -6.27 -12.91
CA ARG A 146 8.97 -7.27 -12.16
C ARG A 146 8.20 -8.59 -11.97
N PHE A 147 6.94 -8.51 -11.55
CA PHE A 147 6.09 -9.70 -11.40
C PHE A 147 5.82 -10.39 -12.74
N HIS A 148 5.59 -9.61 -13.79
CA HIS A 148 5.44 -10.14 -15.14
C HIS A 148 6.74 -10.83 -15.62
N GLY A 149 7.92 -10.26 -15.32
CA GLY A 149 9.23 -10.86 -15.58
C GLY A 149 9.46 -12.19 -14.86
N LEU A 150 8.81 -12.39 -13.71
CA LEU A 150 8.76 -13.67 -13.00
C LEU A 150 7.71 -14.66 -13.58
N GLY A 151 7.04 -14.30 -14.67
CA GLY A 151 6.10 -15.18 -15.37
C GLY A 151 4.66 -15.13 -14.83
N LEU A 152 4.29 -14.13 -14.01
CA LEU A 152 2.94 -13.98 -13.50
C LEU A 152 2.11 -13.03 -14.35
N SER A 153 0.79 -13.24 -14.34
CA SER A 153 -0.15 -12.19 -14.71
C SER A 153 -0.27 -11.20 -13.55
N VAL A 154 -0.53 -9.93 -13.86
CA VAL A 154 -0.69 -8.89 -12.84
C VAL A 154 -2.01 -8.17 -13.07
N PHE A 155 -2.78 -7.99 -12.01
CA PHE A 155 -3.88 -7.06 -11.98
C PHE A 155 -3.56 -5.95 -10.97
N VAL A 156 -3.30 -4.75 -11.47
CA VAL A 156 -3.08 -3.56 -10.67
C VAL A 156 -4.27 -2.63 -10.84
N MET A 157 -4.80 -2.09 -9.75
CA MET A 157 -5.99 -1.24 -9.77
C MET A 157 -5.81 0.05 -8.98
N ASP A 158 -6.50 1.09 -9.39
CA ASP A 158 -6.66 2.33 -8.66
C ASP A 158 -7.89 2.25 -7.75
N TYR A 159 -7.76 2.59 -6.47
CA TYR A 159 -8.93 2.75 -5.60
C TYR A 159 -9.78 3.93 -6.06
N ARG A 160 -11.05 3.99 -5.62
CA ARG A 160 -11.90 5.17 -5.82
C ARG A 160 -11.13 6.45 -5.47
N GLY A 161 -11.23 7.46 -6.31
CA GLY A 161 -10.51 8.71 -6.14
C GLY A 161 -9.09 8.75 -6.69
N TYR A 162 -8.45 7.61 -6.99
CA TYR A 162 -7.10 7.52 -7.53
C TYR A 162 -7.10 7.31 -9.05
N GLY A 163 -6.02 7.75 -9.72
CA GLY A 163 -5.80 7.58 -11.14
C GLY A 163 -7.02 7.93 -11.99
N LYS A 164 -7.47 6.99 -12.82
CA LYS A 164 -8.68 7.12 -13.63
C LYS A 164 -9.96 6.68 -12.91
N SER A 165 -9.87 6.05 -11.74
CA SER A 165 -11.04 5.63 -10.97
C SER A 165 -11.92 6.81 -10.59
N GLN A 166 -13.23 6.64 -10.67
CA GLN A 166 -14.21 7.63 -10.26
C GLN A 166 -14.27 7.77 -8.74
N GLY A 167 -15.08 8.70 -8.25
CA GLY A 167 -15.22 9.01 -6.83
C GLY A 167 -14.23 10.05 -6.33
N ASP A 168 -14.45 10.45 -5.08
CA ASP A 168 -13.66 11.44 -4.37
C ASP A 168 -12.64 10.77 -3.42
N PHE A 169 -12.29 11.45 -2.31
CA PHE A 169 -11.44 10.88 -1.27
C PHE A 169 -12.11 9.64 -0.67
N PRO A 170 -11.46 8.47 -0.75
CA PRO A 170 -12.03 7.25 -0.20
C PRO A 170 -12.00 7.24 1.33
N SER A 171 -12.67 6.25 1.90
CA SER A 171 -12.54 5.83 3.30
C SER A 171 -11.88 4.45 3.38
N GLU A 172 -11.47 4.04 4.56
CA GLU A 172 -10.94 2.70 4.82
C GLU A 172 -11.90 1.60 4.33
N SER A 173 -13.19 1.71 4.65
CA SER A 173 -14.18 0.75 4.17
C SER A 173 -14.28 0.71 2.64
N GLN A 174 -14.17 1.85 1.99
CA GLN A 174 -14.27 1.92 0.54
C GLN A 174 -13.06 1.30 -0.17
N VAL A 175 -11.84 1.51 0.32
CA VAL A 175 -10.67 0.84 -0.29
C VAL A 175 -10.68 -0.67 -0.05
N TYR A 176 -11.28 -1.14 1.05
CA TYR A 176 -11.51 -2.57 1.28
C TYR A 176 -12.57 -3.15 0.33
N GLU A 177 -13.63 -2.38 0.05
CA GLU A 177 -14.63 -2.76 -0.96
C GLU A 177 -14.03 -2.81 -2.37
N ASP A 178 -13.17 -1.84 -2.71
CA ASP A 178 -12.48 -1.79 -4.00
C ASP A 178 -11.54 -2.98 -4.19
N ALA A 179 -10.79 -3.35 -3.15
CA ALA A 179 -9.93 -4.53 -3.17
C ALA A 179 -10.75 -5.83 -3.29
N GLN A 180 -11.92 -5.90 -2.63
CA GLN A 180 -12.86 -7.02 -2.79
C GLN A 180 -13.40 -7.10 -4.22
N LEU A 181 -13.74 -5.98 -4.82
CA LEU A 181 -14.20 -5.92 -6.21
C LEU A 181 -13.13 -6.44 -7.19
N ALA A 182 -11.85 -6.09 -6.94
CA ALA A 182 -10.72 -6.59 -7.71
C ALA A 182 -10.53 -8.11 -7.57
N TRP A 183 -10.66 -8.64 -6.37
CA TRP A 183 -10.64 -10.08 -6.11
C TRP A 183 -11.78 -10.79 -6.85
N ASP A 184 -12.99 -10.26 -6.71
CA ASP A 184 -14.18 -10.80 -7.38
C ASP A 184 -14.06 -10.80 -8.91
N TYR A 185 -13.45 -9.77 -9.46
CA TYR A 185 -13.14 -9.73 -10.90
C TYR A 185 -12.23 -10.89 -11.30
N LEU A 186 -11.13 -11.12 -10.57
CA LEU A 186 -10.20 -12.19 -10.87
C LEU A 186 -10.88 -13.57 -10.77
N VAL A 187 -11.60 -13.81 -9.71
CA VAL A 187 -12.23 -15.13 -9.45
C VAL A 187 -13.46 -15.33 -10.33
N LYS A 188 -14.41 -14.38 -10.33
CA LYS A 188 -15.74 -14.58 -10.92
C LYS A 188 -15.79 -14.26 -12.40
N GLN A 189 -15.04 -13.23 -12.86
CA GLN A 189 -15.09 -12.81 -14.27
C GLN A 189 -13.94 -13.38 -15.10
N ARG A 190 -12.73 -13.48 -14.50
CA ARG A 190 -11.56 -14.08 -15.17
C ARG A 190 -11.48 -15.60 -15.00
N GLY A 191 -12.23 -16.16 -14.05
CA GLY A 191 -12.26 -17.60 -13.77
C GLY A 191 -10.94 -18.13 -13.16
N ILE A 192 -10.18 -17.25 -12.47
CA ILE A 192 -8.91 -17.64 -11.86
C ILE A 192 -9.19 -18.35 -10.55
N ASN A 193 -8.55 -19.50 -10.35
CA ASN A 193 -8.68 -20.21 -9.09
C ASN A 193 -8.05 -19.39 -7.95
N PRO A 194 -8.76 -19.16 -6.83
CA PRO A 194 -8.24 -18.43 -5.67
C PRO A 194 -6.83 -18.85 -5.22
N ASN A 195 -6.53 -20.15 -5.23
CA ASN A 195 -5.20 -20.67 -4.86
C ASN A 195 -4.08 -20.36 -5.88
N GLN A 196 -4.37 -19.63 -6.95
CA GLN A 196 -3.40 -19.11 -7.90
C GLN A 196 -3.19 -17.59 -7.74
N ILE A 197 -3.95 -16.93 -6.84
CA ILE A 197 -3.91 -15.49 -6.64
C ILE A 197 -3.04 -15.17 -5.43
N TYR A 198 -1.96 -14.44 -5.68
CA TYR A 198 -1.14 -13.81 -4.64
C TYR A 198 -1.63 -12.38 -4.44
N ILE A 199 -1.82 -11.97 -3.20
CA ILE A 199 -2.19 -10.60 -2.85
C ILE A 199 -0.92 -9.86 -2.47
N TYR A 200 -0.55 -8.83 -3.24
CA TYR A 200 0.58 -7.96 -2.91
C TYR A 200 0.10 -6.58 -2.50
N GLY A 201 0.66 -6.06 -1.42
CA GLY A 201 0.35 -4.70 -0.97
C GLY A 201 1.58 -3.94 -0.51
N HIS A 202 1.74 -2.70 -1.02
CA HIS A 202 2.79 -1.79 -0.61
C HIS A 202 2.24 -0.67 0.28
N SER A 203 2.90 -0.38 1.40
CA SER A 203 2.55 0.72 2.30
C SER A 203 1.09 0.62 2.75
N LEU A 204 0.23 1.60 2.43
CA LEU A 204 -1.23 1.54 2.65
C LEU A 204 -1.85 0.27 2.03
N GLY A 205 -1.40 -0.08 0.82
CA GLY A 205 -1.85 -1.30 0.15
C GLY A 205 -1.54 -2.58 0.93
N GLY A 206 -0.49 -2.59 1.76
CA GLY A 206 -0.18 -3.70 2.65
C GLY A 206 -1.24 -3.92 3.73
N ALA A 207 -1.77 -2.86 4.31
CA ALA A 207 -2.89 -2.94 5.25
C ALA A 207 -4.17 -3.43 4.57
N ILE A 208 -4.41 -3.00 3.31
CA ILE A 208 -5.54 -3.46 2.49
C ILE A 208 -5.36 -4.93 2.11
N ALA A 209 -4.13 -5.34 1.77
CA ALA A 209 -3.80 -6.73 1.44
C ALA A 209 -4.04 -7.69 2.62
N ILE A 210 -3.65 -7.30 3.84
CA ILE A 210 -3.92 -8.09 5.05
C ILE A 210 -5.43 -8.23 5.27
N ASP A 211 -6.20 -7.14 5.15
CA ASP A 211 -7.66 -7.19 5.32
C ASP A 211 -8.31 -8.12 4.27
N LEU A 212 -7.90 -8.01 3.02
CA LEU A 212 -8.41 -8.84 1.94
C LEU A 212 -8.04 -10.33 2.16
N ALA A 213 -6.78 -10.60 2.51
CA ALA A 213 -6.28 -11.95 2.73
C ALA A 213 -6.98 -12.67 3.91
N VAL A 214 -7.31 -11.96 4.98
CA VAL A 214 -8.12 -12.51 6.09
C VAL A 214 -9.52 -12.94 5.64
N ARG A 215 -10.09 -12.26 4.64
CA ARG A 215 -11.40 -12.61 4.07
C ARG A 215 -11.33 -13.74 3.03
N HIS A 216 -10.14 -13.99 2.50
CA HIS A 216 -9.88 -14.97 1.44
C HIS A 216 -8.76 -15.93 1.84
N PRO A 217 -9.00 -16.82 2.81
CA PRO A 217 -8.00 -17.79 3.28
C PRO A 217 -7.53 -18.77 2.20
N GLU A 218 -8.28 -18.87 1.10
CA GLU A 218 -7.96 -19.68 -0.08
C GLU A 218 -6.93 -19.05 -1.03
N ALA A 219 -6.47 -17.82 -0.76
CA ALA A 219 -5.43 -17.17 -1.57
C ALA A 219 -4.12 -17.95 -1.55
N ALA A 220 -3.35 -17.89 -2.65
CA ALA A 220 -2.06 -18.58 -2.77
C ALA A 220 -1.00 -18.08 -1.77
N GLY A 221 -1.07 -16.81 -1.40
CA GLY A 221 -0.16 -16.17 -0.45
C GLY A 221 -0.38 -14.67 -0.39
N VAL A 222 0.21 -14.03 0.60
CA VAL A 222 0.20 -12.56 0.72
C VAL A 222 1.62 -12.02 0.85
N ILE A 223 1.90 -10.91 0.16
CA ILE A 223 3.18 -10.19 0.21
C ILE A 223 2.88 -8.79 0.73
N VAL A 224 3.50 -8.43 1.85
CA VAL A 224 3.31 -7.15 2.53
C VAL A 224 4.63 -6.39 2.52
N GLU A 225 4.71 -5.30 1.75
CA GLU A 225 5.93 -4.52 1.61
C GLU A 225 5.76 -3.13 2.22
N GLY A 226 6.72 -2.72 3.10
CA GLY A 226 6.80 -1.38 3.67
C GLY A 226 5.54 -0.93 4.42
N SER A 227 4.80 -1.85 5.07
CA SER A 227 3.51 -1.55 5.67
C SER A 227 3.59 -1.34 7.19
N PHE A 228 2.50 -0.87 7.76
CA PHE A 228 2.40 -0.40 9.13
C PHE A 228 1.40 -1.24 9.96
N THR A 229 1.53 -1.17 11.28
CA THR A 229 0.65 -1.90 12.20
C THR A 229 -0.75 -1.30 12.30
N SER A 230 -0.86 0.04 12.26
CA SER A 230 -2.15 0.77 12.22
C SER A 230 -1.92 2.26 11.94
N THR A 231 -2.94 2.96 11.47
CA THR A 231 -2.91 4.43 11.34
C THR A 231 -2.65 5.09 12.71
N ARG A 232 -3.18 4.52 13.80
CA ARG A 232 -2.92 5.03 15.16
C ARG A 232 -1.42 4.97 15.52
N ALA A 233 -0.75 3.89 15.15
CA ALA A 233 0.69 3.74 15.35
C ALA A 233 1.49 4.73 14.51
N MET A 234 1.06 5.01 13.27
CA MET A 234 1.66 6.02 12.40
C MET A 234 1.52 7.43 12.99
N VAL A 235 0.35 7.79 13.52
CA VAL A 235 0.14 9.08 14.22
C VAL A 235 1.10 9.23 15.40
N ASN A 236 1.30 8.17 16.19
CA ASN A 236 2.26 8.18 17.30
C ASN A 236 3.71 8.35 16.83
N PHE A 237 4.07 7.72 15.71
CA PHE A 237 5.42 7.81 15.16
C PHE A 237 5.74 9.22 14.66
N GLN A 238 4.81 9.89 14.02
CA GLN A 238 5.00 11.24 13.47
C GLN A 238 5.19 12.34 14.54
N LYS A 239 4.97 12.05 15.82
CA LYS A 239 5.24 12.95 16.98
C LYS A 239 4.74 14.39 16.82
N GLY A 240 3.73 14.64 15.99
CA GLY A 240 3.11 15.95 15.80
C GLY A 240 2.30 16.41 17.02
N LEU A 241 1.55 17.50 16.89
CA LEU A 241 0.67 18.02 17.94
C LEU A 241 -0.55 17.12 18.22
N PHE A 242 -0.64 15.96 17.58
CA PHE A 242 -1.77 15.03 17.72
C PHE A 242 -1.96 14.51 19.16
N TRP A 243 -0.91 14.49 19.98
CA TRP A 243 -1.01 14.09 21.39
C TRP A 243 -1.95 15.00 22.20
N MET A 244 -2.23 16.23 21.73
CA MET A 244 -3.16 17.17 22.37
C MET A 244 -4.63 16.79 22.14
N PHE A 245 -4.90 15.86 21.21
CA PHE A 245 -6.24 15.46 20.80
C PHE A 245 -6.56 14.03 21.26
N PRO A 246 -7.81 13.71 21.56
CA PRO A 246 -8.24 12.37 21.93
C PRO A 246 -8.32 11.47 20.67
N ILE A 247 -7.15 11.15 20.08
CA ILE A 247 -7.02 10.47 18.78
C ILE A 247 -7.76 9.13 18.75
N ASP A 248 -7.79 8.39 19.85
CA ASP A 248 -8.46 7.09 19.92
C ASP A 248 -9.98 7.18 19.70
N PHE A 249 -10.58 8.34 20.00
CA PHE A 249 -12.00 8.63 19.74
C PHE A 249 -12.23 9.31 18.39
N LEU A 250 -11.26 10.10 17.91
CA LEU A 250 -11.40 10.84 16.66
C LEU A 250 -11.09 9.98 15.43
N LEU A 251 -10.14 9.05 15.54
CA LEU A 251 -9.65 8.27 14.41
C LEU A 251 -10.60 7.12 14.08
N THR A 252 -11.30 7.23 12.95
CA THR A 252 -12.19 6.19 12.41
C THR A 252 -11.54 5.37 11.31
N GLN A 253 -10.54 5.94 10.62
CA GLN A 253 -9.76 5.27 9.57
C GLN A 253 -8.55 4.58 10.21
N ARG A 254 -8.74 3.38 10.71
CA ARG A 254 -7.78 2.71 11.61
C ARG A 254 -6.72 1.90 10.91
N PHE A 255 -7.06 1.24 9.81
CA PHE A 255 -6.18 0.31 9.09
C PHE A 255 -5.40 -0.58 10.08
N ASP A 256 -6.13 -1.20 11.02
CA ASP A 256 -5.54 -1.97 12.11
C ASP A 256 -5.09 -3.35 11.61
N SER A 257 -3.90 -3.36 10.99
CA SER A 257 -3.28 -4.56 10.44
C SER A 257 -2.86 -5.54 11.53
N LEU A 258 -2.40 -5.00 12.69
CA LEU A 258 -1.89 -5.83 13.78
C LEU A 258 -2.99 -6.70 14.41
N SER A 259 -4.23 -6.20 14.48
CA SER A 259 -5.38 -6.95 14.99
C SER A 259 -5.95 -7.98 14.02
N LYS A 260 -5.39 -8.05 12.80
CA LYS A 260 -5.88 -8.92 11.71
C LYS A 260 -4.86 -9.96 11.30
N VAL A 261 -3.56 -9.64 11.39
CA VAL A 261 -2.47 -10.43 10.81
C VAL A 261 -2.37 -11.86 11.38
N ASP A 262 -2.77 -12.05 12.63
CA ASP A 262 -2.80 -13.36 13.31
C ASP A 262 -3.87 -14.32 12.75
N ARG A 263 -4.81 -13.81 11.93
CA ARG A 263 -5.87 -14.59 11.29
C ARG A 263 -5.56 -15.02 9.86
N LEU A 264 -4.37 -14.69 9.34
CA LEU A 264 -3.93 -15.15 8.02
C LEU A 264 -3.77 -16.68 8.03
N GLN A 265 -4.18 -17.34 6.94
CA GLN A 265 -4.15 -18.80 6.82
C GLN A 265 -3.29 -19.29 5.64
N MET A 266 -2.75 -18.37 4.84
CA MET A 266 -1.87 -18.64 3.72
C MET A 266 -0.43 -18.24 4.05
N PRO A 267 0.56 -18.67 3.25
CA PRO A 267 1.94 -18.18 3.38
C PRO A 267 2.03 -16.65 3.31
N VAL A 268 2.88 -16.06 4.14
CA VAL A 268 3.07 -14.59 4.20
C VAL A 268 4.53 -14.24 3.99
N LEU A 269 4.81 -13.31 3.09
CA LEU A 269 6.12 -12.68 2.93
C LEU A 269 6.04 -11.21 3.35
N PHE A 270 6.82 -10.83 4.35
CA PHE A 270 7.02 -9.45 4.74
C PHE A 270 8.34 -8.94 4.16
N ILE A 271 8.29 -7.77 3.51
CA ILE A 271 9.46 -7.09 2.94
C ILE A 271 9.52 -5.68 3.50
N HIS A 272 10.72 -5.19 3.89
CA HIS A 272 10.88 -3.82 4.35
C HIS A 272 12.29 -3.30 4.10
N GLY A 273 12.43 -2.00 3.87
CA GLY A 273 13.72 -1.33 3.81
C GLY A 273 14.21 -0.93 5.21
N ALA A 274 15.46 -1.26 5.56
CA ALA A 274 15.99 -0.92 6.87
C ALA A 274 16.15 0.60 7.08
N ALA A 275 16.29 1.38 6.00
CA ALA A 275 16.39 2.82 6.00
C ALA A 275 15.07 3.54 5.69
N ASP A 276 13.92 2.86 5.81
CA ASP A 276 12.61 3.47 5.60
C ASP A 276 12.32 4.53 6.66
N ASN A 277 12.23 5.78 6.22
CA ASN A 277 11.97 6.95 7.07
C ASN A 277 10.48 7.36 7.07
N VAL A 278 9.63 6.69 6.31
CA VAL A 278 8.18 6.90 6.23
C VAL A 278 7.45 5.97 7.17
N VAL A 279 7.73 4.66 7.05
CA VAL A 279 7.19 3.61 7.93
C VAL A 279 8.34 2.91 8.64
N PRO A 280 8.41 2.95 9.98
CA PRO A 280 9.49 2.27 10.71
C PRO A 280 9.49 0.77 10.48
N VAL A 281 10.66 0.18 10.21
CA VAL A 281 10.83 -1.27 10.01
C VAL A 281 10.33 -2.11 11.19
N GLU A 282 10.32 -1.54 12.39
CA GLU A 282 9.77 -2.15 13.60
C GLU A 282 8.28 -2.46 13.51
N MET A 283 7.54 -1.73 12.67
CA MET A 283 6.11 -2.05 12.44
C MET A 283 5.96 -3.34 11.65
N THR A 284 6.76 -3.54 10.61
CA THR A 284 6.77 -4.81 9.86
C THR A 284 7.26 -5.97 10.73
N LYS A 285 8.29 -5.78 11.57
CA LYS A 285 8.71 -6.80 12.52
C LYS A 285 7.59 -7.22 13.46
N LYS A 286 6.81 -6.28 13.99
CA LYS A 286 5.64 -6.57 14.83
C LYS A 286 4.55 -7.34 14.06
N LEU A 287 4.30 -6.99 12.80
CA LEU A 287 3.37 -7.74 11.96
C LEU A 287 3.89 -9.17 11.71
N PHE A 288 5.18 -9.32 11.42
CA PHE A 288 5.82 -10.61 11.24
C PHE A 288 5.72 -11.47 12.50
N ASP A 289 6.04 -10.90 13.67
CA ASP A 289 6.01 -11.63 14.94
C ASP A 289 4.59 -12.15 15.24
N ALA A 290 3.56 -11.37 14.94
CA ALA A 290 2.16 -11.71 15.18
C ALA A 290 1.54 -12.63 14.11
N ALA A 291 2.12 -12.69 12.91
CA ALA A 291 1.61 -13.54 11.82
C ALA A 291 1.82 -15.04 12.13
N PRO A 292 0.91 -15.93 11.71
CA PRO A 292 1.09 -17.38 11.81
C PRO A 292 2.12 -17.90 10.80
N GLU A 293 2.61 -19.13 11.02
CA GLU A 293 3.39 -19.86 10.02
C GLU A 293 2.49 -20.41 8.89
N PRO A 294 2.99 -20.57 7.65
CA PRO A 294 4.36 -20.26 7.23
C PRO A 294 4.54 -18.77 6.90
N LYS A 295 5.60 -18.16 7.41
CA LYS A 295 5.93 -16.76 7.20
C LYS A 295 7.40 -16.54 6.89
N GLN A 296 7.70 -15.49 6.14
CA GLN A 296 9.06 -15.07 5.80
C GLN A 296 9.23 -13.57 6.01
N LEU A 297 10.43 -13.15 6.41
CA LEU A 297 10.79 -11.74 6.57
C LEU A 297 12.06 -11.46 5.77
N TYR A 298 12.01 -10.46 4.91
CA TYR A 298 13.15 -9.94 4.18
C TYR A 298 13.34 -8.46 4.47
N ILE A 299 14.43 -8.11 5.13
CA ILE A 299 14.82 -6.72 5.40
C ILE A 299 15.94 -6.34 4.45
N VAL A 300 15.71 -5.34 3.60
CA VAL A 300 16.69 -4.85 2.64
C VAL A 300 17.57 -3.81 3.31
N PRO A 301 18.86 -4.07 3.52
CA PRO A 301 19.80 -3.07 4.02
C PRO A 301 19.78 -1.83 3.09
N ASP A 302 19.86 -0.63 3.67
CA ASP A 302 19.84 0.65 2.94
C ASP A 302 18.59 0.92 2.07
N GLY A 303 17.63 0.00 2.04
CA GLY A 303 16.34 0.17 1.39
C GLY A 303 15.50 1.23 2.11
N GLY A 304 14.97 2.20 1.38
CA GLY A 304 14.00 3.18 1.85
C GLY A 304 12.57 2.73 1.57
N HIS A 305 11.59 3.65 1.68
CA HIS A 305 10.17 3.33 1.54
C HIS A 305 9.75 2.87 0.14
N THR A 306 10.33 3.46 -0.92
CA THR A 306 9.89 3.26 -2.32
C THR A 306 10.92 2.60 -3.21
N ASN A 307 12.14 2.35 -2.72
CA ASN A 307 13.25 1.83 -3.53
C ASN A 307 13.74 0.45 -3.09
N VAL A 308 12.98 -0.25 -2.24
CA VAL A 308 13.34 -1.56 -1.68
C VAL A 308 13.71 -2.56 -2.77
N ALA A 309 12.89 -2.67 -3.80
CA ALA A 309 13.13 -3.57 -4.92
C ALA A 309 14.38 -3.18 -5.76
N HIS A 310 14.67 -1.88 -5.86
CA HIS A 310 15.85 -1.38 -6.58
C HIS A 310 17.14 -1.68 -5.78
N ILE A 311 17.15 -1.39 -4.49
CA ILE A 311 18.30 -1.64 -3.60
C ILE A 311 18.53 -3.14 -3.40
N GLY A 312 17.45 -3.92 -3.21
CA GLY A 312 17.52 -5.38 -3.04
C GLY A 312 17.92 -6.13 -4.33
N GLY A 313 17.70 -5.52 -5.49
CA GLY A 313 18.17 -6.02 -6.78
C GLY A 313 17.87 -7.51 -7.04
N ALA A 314 18.89 -8.30 -7.35
CA ALA A 314 18.75 -9.73 -7.66
C ALA A 314 18.26 -10.54 -6.45
N GLU A 315 18.66 -10.19 -5.23
CA GLU A 315 18.24 -10.89 -4.02
C GLU A 315 16.74 -10.70 -3.78
N TYR A 316 16.21 -9.48 -3.98
CA TYR A 316 14.78 -9.19 -3.91
C TYR A 316 13.99 -10.07 -4.89
N LEU A 317 14.44 -10.19 -6.15
CA LEU A 317 13.81 -11.04 -7.15
C LEU A 317 13.90 -12.52 -6.79
N GLN A 318 15.03 -12.96 -6.23
CA GLN A 318 15.22 -14.33 -5.78
C GLN A 318 14.25 -14.69 -4.64
N ILE A 319 14.11 -13.83 -3.63
CA ILE A 319 13.17 -14.02 -2.51
C ILE A 319 11.73 -14.10 -3.03
N LEU A 320 11.33 -13.17 -3.91
CA LEU A 320 10.01 -13.23 -4.55
C LEU A 320 9.81 -14.54 -5.32
N SER A 321 10.79 -14.94 -6.14
CA SER A 321 10.72 -16.16 -6.94
C SER A 321 10.57 -17.41 -6.07
N GLN A 322 11.32 -17.49 -4.97
CA GLN A 322 11.24 -18.58 -4.00
C GLN A 322 9.85 -18.62 -3.33
N PHE A 323 9.36 -17.50 -2.85
CA PHE A 323 8.03 -17.41 -2.22
C PHE A 323 6.92 -17.80 -3.19
N LEU A 324 6.95 -17.26 -4.40
CA LEU A 324 5.96 -17.55 -5.45
C LEU A 324 6.07 -18.99 -5.98
N GLY A 325 7.25 -19.62 -5.92
CA GLY A 325 7.50 -21.01 -6.33
C GLY A 325 7.15 -22.05 -5.26
N SER A 326 7.26 -21.71 -3.98
CA SER A 326 7.10 -22.63 -2.85
C SER A 326 5.64 -22.86 -2.42
N SER A 327 4.71 -22.06 -2.90
CA SER A 327 3.28 -22.21 -2.61
C SER A 327 2.66 -23.23 -3.58
N GLN A 328 2.79 -24.52 -3.26
CA GLN A 328 2.11 -25.65 -3.91
C GLN A 328 1.33 -26.45 -2.90
#